data_5804f6a4917043cd6e447bdbccc5e77f
#
_entry.id   5804f6a4917043cd6e447bdbccc5e77f
#
_cell.length_a   1.000
_cell.length_b   1.000
_cell.length_c   1.000
_cell.angle_alpha   90.00
_cell.angle_beta   90.00
_cell.angle_gamma   90.00
#
_symmetry.space_group_name_H-M   'P 1'
#
loop_
_entity.id
_entity.type
_entity.pdbx_description
1 polymer ?
#
loop_
_entity_poly.entity_id
_entity_poly.type
_entity_poly.pdbx_seq_one_letter_code
_entity_poly.pdbx_strand_id
1 'polypeptide(L)'
;MTRPQHHLFRIAAATLATAALNGCGGGGSLGNPADLANPPGANGQKLSFVYFQRCVNPVLKTPLRVNINGVISTNTCAAGGCHDSNTGTGGALRLMGAAAAADVAQNAATVRATDMFKNYYSALGETVVGTADQSRLLNKPLVRGVLHGGGLIFETPDDAAAKLIRYWVNRPMPQGQDEFSDAAKSMFAGGDTVAGACLSD
;
A
#
# COMPACT_ATOMS: atom_id res chain seq x y z
N MET A 1 88.46 1.15 21.71
CA MET A 1 88.21 0.61 20.36
C MET A 1 86.89 -0.12 20.38
N THR A 2 85.84 0.56 20.04
CA THR A 2 84.48 -0.01 20.03
C THR A 2 83.86 0.26 18.64
N ARG A 3 83.53 -0.82 17.95
CA ARG A 3 82.87 -0.76 16.64
C ARG A 3 81.40 -0.43 16.80
N PRO A 4 80.77 0.36 15.95
CA PRO A 4 79.34 0.54 15.96
C PRO A 4 78.68 -0.56 15.09
N GLN A 5 77.65 -1.19 15.63
CA GLN A 5 76.79 -2.10 14.89
C GLN A 5 75.74 -1.33 14.11
N HIS A 6 75.73 -1.53 12.80
CA HIS A 6 74.69 -1.02 11.92
C HIS A 6 73.43 -1.92 12.00
N HIS A 7 72.36 -1.38 12.57
CA HIS A 7 71.03 -2.00 12.52
C HIS A 7 70.37 -1.67 11.18
N LEU A 8 70.31 -2.64 10.32
CA LEU A 8 69.53 -2.59 9.08
C LEU A 8 68.04 -2.63 9.43
N PHE A 9 67.35 -1.49 9.31
CA PHE A 9 65.91 -1.41 9.32
C PHE A 9 65.37 -2.00 8.01
N ARG A 10 64.74 -3.17 8.12
CA ARG A 10 63.94 -3.73 7.04
C ARG A 10 62.56 -3.06 7.06
N ILE A 11 62.32 -2.18 6.11
CA ILE A 11 61.01 -1.60 5.85
C ILE A 11 60.20 -2.68 5.16
N ALA A 12 59.26 -3.29 5.90
CA ALA A 12 58.26 -4.17 5.28
C ALA A 12 57.19 -3.27 4.63
N ALA A 13 57.17 -3.30 3.30
CA ALA A 13 56.09 -2.66 2.55
C ALA A 13 54.82 -3.45 2.75
N ALA A 14 53.91 -2.95 3.54
CA ALA A 14 52.57 -3.44 3.66
C ALA A 14 51.79 -3.03 2.43
N THR A 15 51.58 -3.95 1.50
CA THR A 15 50.65 -3.79 0.38
C THR A 15 49.23 -3.83 0.94
N LEU A 16 48.60 -2.65 1.09
CA LEU A 16 47.15 -2.55 1.32
C LEU A 16 46.46 -3.10 0.07
N ALA A 17 45.91 -4.31 0.18
CA ALA A 17 44.93 -4.77 -0.77
C ALA A 17 43.63 -4.00 -0.55
N THR A 18 43.36 -2.99 -1.36
CA THR A 18 42.06 -2.36 -1.47
C THR A 18 41.09 -3.38 -2.07
N ALA A 19 40.37 -4.10 -1.20
CA ALA A 19 39.19 -4.82 -1.60
C ALA A 19 38.17 -3.79 -2.10
N ALA A 20 38.06 -3.65 -3.42
CA ALA A 20 36.94 -2.96 -4.04
C ALA A 20 35.69 -3.68 -3.63
N LEU A 21 34.98 -3.14 -2.65
CA LEU A 21 33.59 -3.45 -2.39
C LEU A 21 32.81 -3.01 -3.63
N ASN A 22 32.66 -3.94 -4.55
CA ASN A 22 31.60 -3.85 -5.55
C ASN A 22 30.28 -3.96 -4.78
N GLY A 23 29.94 -2.87 -4.08
CA GLY A 23 28.60 -2.68 -3.56
C GLY A 23 27.63 -2.78 -4.72
N CYS A 24 26.47 -3.34 -4.48
CA CYS A 24 25.34 -3.51 -5.38
C CYS A 24 25.08 -2.30 -6.30
N GLY A 25 25.96 -2.08 -7.24
CA GLY A 25 25.83 -1.17 -8.37
C GLY A 25 25.23 -1.91 -9.54
N GLY A 26 24.17 -2.65 -9.30
CA GLY A 26 23.27 -3.08 -10.35
C GLY A 26 22.52 -1.86 -10.86
N GLY A 27 23.19 -0.98 -11.61
CA GLY A 27 22.54 0.08 -12.39
C GLY A 27 21.79 -0.51 -13.59
N GLY A 28 20.99 -1.54 -13.35
CA GLY A 28 19.90 -1.89 -14.24
C GLY A 28 18.76 -0.92 -13.97
N SER A 29 18.15 -0.39 -15.04
CA SER A 29 16.90 0.35 -14.94
C SER A 29 15.99 -0.35 -13.93
N LEU A 30 15.35 0.41 -13.03
CA LEU A 30 14.32 -0.10 -12.11
C LEU A 30 13.07 -0.60 -12.87
N GLY A 31 13.22 -1.02 -14.09
CA GLY A 31 12.22 -1.69 -14.90
C GLY A 31 12.18 -3.18 -14.55
N ASN A 32 11.00 -3.78 -14.69
CA ASN A 32 10.87 -5.23 -14.68
C ASN A 32 11.90 -5.87 -15.60
N PRO A 33 12.50 -7.02 -15.23
CA PRO A 33 13.29 -7.80 -16.16
C PRO A 33 12.51 -8.00 -17.47
N ALA A 34 13.23 -7.96 -18.61
CA ALA A 34 12.60 -8.03 -19.94
C ALA A 34 11.69 -9.25 -20.13
N ASP A 35 11.92 -10.30 -19.36
CA ASP A 35 11.17 -11.56 -19.41
C ASP A 35 9.99 -11.65 -18.44
N LEU A 36 9.78 -10.62 -17.61
CA LEU A 36 8.61 -10.56 -16.74
C LEU A 36 7.48 -9.79 -17.45
N ALA A 37 6.66 -10.52 -18.17
CA ALA A 37 5.42 -9.96 -18.69
C ALA A 37 4.51 -9.57 -17.52
N ASN A 38 4.04 -8.33 -17.48
CA ASN A 38 2.98 -7.95 -16.56
C ASN A 38 1.76 -8.83 -16.83
N PRO A 39 1.06 -9.32 -15.79
CA PRO A 39 -0.17 -10.06 -16.00
C PRO A 39 -1.14 -9.29 -16.90
N PRO A 40 -1.91 -9.97 -17.75
CA PRO A 40 -2.97 -9.32 -18.52
C PRO A 40 -3.88 -8.55 -17.55
N GLY A 41 -4.10 -7.26 -17.78
CA GLY A 41 -4.86 -6.37 -16.88
C GLY A 41 -4.02 -5.58 -15.87
N ALA A 42 -2.74 -5.91 -15.66
CA ALA A 42 -1.84 -5.11 -14.82
C ALA A 42 -1.28 -3.86 -15.52
N ASN A 43 -1.76 -3.54 -16.70
CA ASN A 43 -1.26 -2.46 -17.59
C ASN A 43 -1.55 -1.06 -17.09
N GLY A 44 -1.24 -0.78 -15.83
CA GLY A 44 -1.39 0.56 -15.28
C GLY A 44 -2.84 0.98 -15.00
N GLN A 45 -3.81 0.05 -15.07
CA GLN A 45 -5.19 0.34 -14.67
C GLN A 45 -5.23 0.86 -13.25
N LYS A 46 -6.05 1.88 -13.02
CA LYS A 46 -6.23 2.52 -11.73
C LYS A 46 -7.56 2.08 -11.11
N LEU A 47 -7.62 2.11 -9.79
CA LEU A 47 -8.89 2.01 -9.08
C LEU A 47 -9.50 3.40 -8.90
N SER A 48 -10.80 3.49 -8.74
CA SER A 48 -11.47 4.77 -8.56
C SER A 48 -11.08 5.47 -7.25
N PHE A 49 -10.54 6.69 -7.35
CA PHE A 49 -10.25 7.52 -6.18
C PHE A 49 -11.53 7.98 -5.47
N VAL A 50 -12.55 8.41 -6.23
CA VAL A 50 -13.79 8.91 -5.63
C VAL A 50 -14.54 7.80 -4.88
N TYR A 51 -14.53 6.56 -5.41
CA TYR A 51 -15.11 5.43 -4.69
C TYR A 51 -14.29 5.08 -3.44
N PHE A 52 -12.97 5.06 -3.55
CA PHE A 52 -12.11 4.90 -2.37
C PHE A 52 -12.45 5.90 -1.29
N GLN A 53 -12.43 7.18 -1.62
CA GLN A 53 -12.66 8.27 -0.66
C GLN A 53 -14.00 8.13 0.06
N ARG A 54 -15.07 7.79 -0.68
CA ARG A 54 -16.43 7.75 -0.15
C ARG A 54 -16.83 6.43 0.49
N CYS A 55 -16.30 5.33 0.00
CA CYS A 55 -16.80 4.00 0.34
C CYS A 55 -15.75 3.15 1.09
N VAL A 56 -14.49 3.20 0.68
CA VAL A 56 -13.43 2.36 1.27
C VAL A 56 -12.74 3.07 2.45
N ASN A 57 -12.34 4.34 2.29
CA ASN A 57 -11.63 5.05 3.35
C ASN A 57 -12.46 5.17 4.66
N PRO A 58 -13.79 5.34 4.64
CA PRO A 58 -14.61 5.26 5.86
C PRO A 58 -14.48 3.92 6.57
N VAL A 59 -14.45 2.79 5.85
CA VAL A 59 -14.23 1.46 6.44
C VAL A 59 -12.91 1.43 7.20
N LEU A 60 -11.84 1.98 6.63
CA LEU A 60 -10.50 1.98 7.24
C LEU A 60 -10.41 2.88 8.49
N LYS A 61 -11.34 3.82 8.64
CA LYS A 61 -11.39 4.80 9.75
C LYS A 61 -12.50 4.51 10.78
N THR A 62 -13.44 3.66 10.44
CA THR A 62 -14.54 3.31 11.35
C THR A 62 -14.06 2.32 12.41
N PRO A 63 -14.50 2.43 13.66
CA PRO A 63 -14.28 1.41 14.67
C PRO A 63 -14.87 0.08 14.25
N LEU A 64 -14.01 -0.92 14.12
CA LEU A 64 -14.36 -2.28 13.75
C LEU A 64 -14.08 -3.23 14.90
N ARG A 65 -14.83 -4.30 14.98
CA ARG A 65 -14.58 -5.38 15.92
C ARG A 65 -13.29 -6.09 15.53
N VAL A 66 -12.39 -6.24 16.48
CA VAL A 66 -11.09 -6.90 16.31
C VAL A 66 -11.07 -8.12 17.22
N ASN A 67 -10.74 -9.28 16.69
CA ASN A 67 -10.57 -10.50 17.46
C ASN A 67 -9.12 -10.99 17.34
N ILE A 68 -8.35 -10.81 18.42
CA ILE A 68 -6.98 -11.28 18.53
C ILE A 68 -6.94 -12.43 19.54
N ASN A 69 -6.71 -13.65 19.09
CA ASN A 69 -6.61 -14.85 19.94
C ASN A 69 -7.81 -15.03 20.89
N GLY A 70 -9.02 -14.73 20.41
CA GLY A 70 -10.25 -14.84 21.19
C GLY A 70 -10.58 -13.60 22.05
N VAL A 71 -9.67 -12.64 22.16
CA VAL A 71 -9.94 -11.36 22.83
C VAL A 71 -10.57 -10.38 21.85
N ILE A 72 -11.78 -9.96 22.16
CA ILE A 72 -12.54 -9.04 21.33
C ILE A 72 -12.34 -7.60 21.84
N SER A 73 -12.01 -6.72 20.94
CA SER A 73 -11.89 -5.28 21.18
C SER A 73 -12.47 -4.49 20.00
N THR A 74 -12.47 -3.17 20.11
CA THR A 74 -12.88 -2.28 19.01
C THR A 74 -11.71 -1.38 18.67
N ASN A 75 -11.34 -1.32 17.37
CA ASN A 75 -10.26 -0.46 16.90
C ASN A 75 -10.50 -0.04 15.43
N THR A 76 -9.72 0.91 14.93
CA THR A 76 -9.74 1.31 13.51
C THR A 76 -8.48 0.84 12.81
N CYS A 77 -8.56 0.62 11.50
CA CYS A 77 -7.35 0.32 10.73
C CYS A 77 -6.33 1.48 10.82
N ALA A 78 -6.80 2.72 10.88
CA ALA A 78 -5.96 3.92 10.96
C ALA A 78 -5.47 4.25 12.38
N ALA A 79 -5.70 3.40 13.37
CA ALA A 79 -5.28 3.67 14.75
C ALA A 79 -3.77 3.55 14.93
N GLY A 80 -3.25 4.24 15.95
CA GLY A 80 -1.90 4.05 16.45
C GLY A 80 -1.65 2.60 16.85
N GLY A 81 -0.49 2.06 16.50
CA GLY A 81 -0.17 0.64 16.69
C GLY A 81 -0.76 -0.29 15.62
N CYS A 82 -1.72 0.17 14.78
CA CYS A 82 -2.21 -0.54 13.60
C CYS A 82 -1.56 0.03 12.33
N HIS A 83 -2.30 0.77 11.52
CA HIS A 83 -1.82 1.31 10.24
C HIS A 83 -1.69 2.84 10.22
N ASP A 84 -1.71 3.49 11.38
CA ASP A 84 -1.42 4.93 11.45
C ASP A 84 -0.11 5.29 10.74
N SER A 85 -0.08 6.41 10.01
CA SER A 85 1.06 6.81 9.18
C SER A 85 2.35 7.08 9.97
N ASN A 86 2.24 7.47 11.25
CA ASN A 86 3.36 7.87 12.09
C ASN A 86 3.74 6.80 13.12
N THR A 87 2.76 6.23 13.79
CA THR A 87 2.95 5.32 14.95
C THR A 87 2.52 3.88 14.66
N GLY A 88 2.00 3.61 13.46
CA GLY A 88 1.52 2.28 13.08
C GLY A 88 2.66 1.27 12.94
N THR A 89 2.38 0.02 13.31
CA THR A 89 3.30 -1.12 13.16
C THR A 89 2.82 -2.10 12.08
N GLY A 90 1.71 -1.83 11.45
CA GLY A 90 0.94 -2.72 10.57
C GLY A 90 1.50 -2.93 9.15
N GLY A 91 2.81 -2.81 8.93
CA GLY A 91 3.40 -3.11 7.63
C GLY A 91 3.28 -1.96 6.61
N ALA A 92 3.14 -2.28 5.31
CA ALA A 92 3.21 -1.31 4.23
C ALA A 92 1.95 -0.42 4.11
N LEU A 93 0.77 -0.90 4.50
CA LEU A 93 -0.42 -0.05 4.58
C LEU A 93 -0.18 1.06 5.60
N ARG A 94 -0.29 2.31 5.18
CA ARG A 94 -0.15 3.50 6.03
C ARG A 94 -1.33 4.43 5.82
N LEU A 95 -1.98 4.84 6.90
CA LEU A 95 -3.21 5.60 6.86
C LEU A 95 -3.08 6.87 7.71
N MET A 96 -3.49 7.97 7.14
CA MET A 96 -3.65 9.24 7.84
C MET A 96 -5.08 9.33 8.39
N GLY A 97 -5.26 9.00 9.66
CA GLY A 97 -6.58 8.92 10.30
C GLY A 97 -7.36 10.23 10.23
N ALA A 98 -6.68 11.37 10.24
CA ALA A 98 -7.28 12.70 10.14
C ALA A 98 -7.54 13.17 8.70
N ALA A 99 -7.22 12.36 7.68
CA ALA A 99 -7.40 12.77 6.27
C ALA A 99 -8.83 13.23 6.02
N ALA A 100 -8.96 14.49 5.59
CA ALA A 100 -10.23 15.07 5.13
C ALA A 100 -10.53 14.64 3.68
N ALA A 101 -11.79 14.69 3.30
CA ALA A 101 -12.19 14.49 1.90
C ALA A 101 -11.51 15.52 1.01
N ALA A 102 -10.97 15.06 -0.12
CA ALA A 102 -10.41 15.93 -1.14
C ALA A 102 -11.51 16.38 -2.10
N ASP A 103 -11.46 17.62 -2.52
CA ASP A 103 -12.34 18.14 -3.57
C ASP A 103 -11.85 17.63 -4.94
N VAL A 104 -12.57 16.67 -5.49
CA VAL A 104 -12.25 16.05 -6.78
C VAL A 104 -12.49 16.94 -7.99
N ALA A 105 -13.12 18.11 -7.80
CA ALA A 105 -13.24 19.12 -8.85
C ALA A 105 -11.95 19.92 -9.07
N GLN A 106 -10.99 19.83 -8.13
CA GLN A 106 -9.67 20.42 -8.28
C GLN A 106 -8.86 19.69 -9.35
N ASN A 107 -7.78 20.32 -9.83
CA ASN A 107 -6.88 19.63 -10.75
C ASN A 107 -6.22 18.41 -10.08
N ALA A 108 -5.90 17.40 -10.88
CA ALA A 108 -5.36 16.12 -10.40
C ALA A 108 -4.09 16.26 -9.52
N ALA A 109 -3.22 17.23 -9.82
CA ALA A 109 -2.01 17.45 -9.03
C ALA A 109 -2.35 17.91 -7.61
N THR A 110 -3.31 18.81 -7.44
CA THR A 110 -3.80 19.27 -6.14
C THR A 110 -4.42 18.12 -5.35
N VAL A 111 -5.28 17.31 -5.99
CA VAL A 111 -5.89 16.14 -5.33
C VAL A 111 -4.83 15.13 -4.89
N ARG A 112 -3.86 14.84 -5.76
CA ARG A 112 -2.76 13.90 -5.45
C ARG A 112 -1.84 14.35 -4.32
N ALA A 113 -1.83 15.64 -3.98
CA ALA A 113 -1.06 16.18 -2.86
C ALA A 113 -1.76 15.99 -1.50
N THR A 114 -3.04 15.61 -1.47
CA THR A 114 -3.83 15.50 -0.24
C THR A 114 -3.51 14.25 0.56
N ASP A 115 -3.78 14.30 1.87
CA ASP A 115 -3.65 13.13 2.75
C ASP A 115 -4.65 12.02 2.40
N MET A 116 -5.82 12.37 1.87
CA MET A 116 -6.78 11.40 1.35
C MET A 116 -6.19 10.61 0.17
N PHE A 117 -5.46 11.29 -0.72
CA PHE A 117 -4.80 10.60 -1.82
C PHE A 117 -3.64 9.71 -1.35
N LYS A 118 -2.93 10.11 -0.29
CA LYS A 118 -1.90 9.24 0.32
C LYS A 118 -2.53 7.97 0.88
N ASN A 119 -3.71 8.06 1.54
CA ASN A 119 -4.45 6.89 1.98
C ASN A 119 -4.85 5.99 0.81
N TYR A 120 -5.39 6.59 -0.26
CA TYR A 120 -5.74 5.88 -1.49
C TYR A 120 -4.53 5.13 -2.06
N TYR A 121 -3.41 5.84 -2.22
CA TYR A 121 -2.20 5.27 -2.80
C TYR A 121 -1.63 4.14 -1.94
N SER A 122 -1.64 4.30 -0.63
CA SER A 122 -1.22 3.28 0.32
C SER A 122 -2.11 2.03 0.25
N ALA A 123 -3.43 2.22 0.20
CA ALA A 123 -4.38 1.12 0.06
C ALA A 123 -4.25 0.41 -1.30
N LEU A 124 -4.05 1.18 -2.38
CA LEU A 124 -3.81 0.64 -3.73
C LEU A 124 -2.59 -0.29 -3.75
N GLY A 125 -1.52 0.04 -3.03
CA GLY A 125 -0.32 -0.78 -2.91
C GLY A 125 -0.55 -2.16 -2.26
N GLU A 126 -1.67 -2.34 -1.56
CA GLU A 126 -2.06 -3.61 -0.95
C GLU A 126 -3.11 -4.37 -1.79
N THR A 127 -3.32 -3.95 -3.04
CA THR A 127 -4.29 -4.59 -3.95
C THR A 127 -3.61 -5.25 -5.14
N VAL A 128 -4.28 -6.27 -5.66
CA VAL A 128 -4.07 -6.77 -7.02
C VAL A 128 -5.26 -6.27 -7.83
N VAL A 129 -5.04 -5.25 -8.64
CA VAL A 129 -6.10 -4.56 -9.38
C VAL A 129 -6.90 -5.54 -10.23
N GLY A 130 -8.22 -5.51 -10.11
CA GLY A 130 -9.13 -6.42 -10.78
C GLY A 130 -9.27 -7.81 -10.11
N THR A 131 -8.54 -8.08 -9.01
CA THR A 131 -8.53 -9.40 -8.36
C THR A 131 -8.49 -9.25 -6.83
N ALA A 132 -9.64 -8.95 -6.25
CA ALA A 132 -9.75 -8.71 -4.81
C ALA A 132 -9.32 -9.92 -3.97
N ASP A 133 -9.61 -11.13 -4.42
CA ASP A 133 -9.24 -12.36 -3.70
C ASP A 133 -7.73 -12.62 -3.62
N GLN A 134 -6.92 -11.91 -4.40
CA GLN A 134 -5.46 -11.93 -4.32
C GLN A 134 -4.90 -10.71 -3.57
N SER A 135 -5.75 -9.79 -3.16
CA SER A 135 -5.38 -8.51 -2.56
C SER A 135 -5.18 -8.64 -1.06
N ARG A 136 -4.04 -8.18 -0.55
CA ARG A 136 -3.74 -8.17 0.88
C ARG A 136 -4.70 -7.28 1.67
N LEU A 137 -5.17 -6.19 1.05
CA LEU A 137 -6.14 -5.28 1.65
C LEU A 137 -7.42 -5.99 2.09
N LEU A 138 -7.81 -7.08 1.39
CA LEU A 138 -8.95 -7.91 1.73
C LEU A 138 -8.56 -9.16 2.53
N ASN A 139 -7.50 -9.85 2.11
CA ASN A 139 -7.15 -11.15 2.67
C ASN A 139 -6.60 -11.07 4.10
N LYS A 140 -5.86 -10.00 4.45
CA LYS A 140 -5.35 -9.82 5.81
C LYS A 140 -6.46 -9.65 6.84
N PRO A 141 -7.43 -8.72 6.69
CA PRO A 141 -8.55 -8.60 7.62
C PRO A 141 -9.43 -9.85 7.75
N LEU A 142 -9.46 -10.69 6.71
CA LEU A 142 -10.15 -11.99 6.68
C LEU A 142 -9.28 -13.15 7.18
N VAL A 143 -8.00 -12.93 7.44
CA VAL A 143 -6.99 -13.96 7.78
C VAL A 143 -6.99 -15.12 6.77
N ARG A 144 -7.15 -14.80 5.48
CA ARG A 144 -7.23 -15.79 4.38
C ARG A 144 -5.85 -16.03 3.78
N GLY A 145 -5.23 -17.15 4.17
CA GLY A 145 -3.92 -17.56 3.66
C GLY A 145 -2.75 -16.63 4.05
N VAL A 146 -3.00 -15.63 4.90
CA VAL A 146 -1.99 -14.67 5.35
C VAL A 146 -2.31 -14.22 6.77
N LEU A 147 -1.28 -14.13 7.61
CA LEU A 147 -1.43 -13.64 8.97
C LEU A 147 -1.69 -12.13 8.98
N HIS A 148 -2.55 -11.71 9.92
CA HIS A 148 -2.83 -10.31 10.22
C HIS A 148 -2.56 -10.04 11.70
N GLY A 149 -1.63 -9.13 11.99
CA GLY A 149 -1.29 -8.78 13.38
C GLY A 149 -2.46 -8.21 14.17
N GLY A 150 -3.40 -7.56 13.51
CA GLY A 150 -4.67 -7.10 14.08
C GLY A 150 -5.73 -8.20 14.27
N GLY A 151 -5.40 -9.46 13.93
CA GLY A 151 -6.35 -10.58 14.01
C GLY A 151 -7.44 -10.57 12.95
N LEU A 152 -8.54 -11.26 13.24
CA LEU A 152 -9.72 -11.33 12.37
C LEU A 152 -10.57 -10.07 12.54
N ILE A 153 -10.75 -9.32 11.46
CA ILE A 153 -11.56 -8.10 11.42
C ILE A 153 -12.90 -8.36 10.74
N PHE A 154 -12.89 -8.95 9.54
CA PHE A 154 -14.09 -9.34 8.83
C PHE A 154 -14.36 -10.82 9.08
N GLU A 155 -15.50 -11.15 9.66
CA GLU A 155 -15.81 -12.55 10.02
C GLU A 155 -15.97 -13.43 8.77
N THR A 156 -16.50 -12.85 7.71
CA THR A 156 -16.70 -13.55 6.43
C THR A 156 -16.45 -12.61 5.25
N PRO A 157 -16.26 -13.15 4.03
CA PRO A 157 -16.20 -12.33 2.82
C PRO A 157 -17.49 -11.56 2.53
N ASP A 158 -18.61 -11.94 3.18
CA ASP A 158 -19.91 -11.30 3.04
C ASP A 158 -20.14 -10.14 3.99
N ASP A 159 -19.18 -9.84 4.85
CA ASP A 159 -19.18 -8.63 5.66
C ASP A 159 -19.35 -7.40 4.76
N ALA A 160 -20.22 -6.47 5.17
CA ALA A 160 -20.54 -5.28 4.37
C ALA A 160 -19.28 -4.44 4.02
N ALA A 161 -18.35 -4.32 4.97
CA ALA A 161 -17.11 -3.61 4.76
C ALA A 161 -16.18 -4.36 3.79
N ALA A 162 -16.10 -5.69 3.90
CA ALA A 162 -15.35 -6.53 2.97
C ALA A 162 -15.91 -6.44 1.55
N LYS A 163 -17.23 -6.40 1.40
CA LYS A 163 -17.91 -6.22 0.09
C LYS A 163 -17.56 -4.90 -0.57
N LEU A 164 -17.50 -3.80 0.17
CA LEU A 164 -17.10 -2.50 -0.38
C LEU A 164 -15.66 -2.53 -0.92
N ILE A 165 -14.74 -3.12 -0.15
CA ILE A 165 -13.34 -3.26 -0.59
C ILE A 165 -13.25 -4.15 -1.82
N ARG A 166 -13.93 -5.30 -1.82
CA ARG A 166 -13.96 -6.24 -2.94
C ARG A 166 -14.51 -5.58 -4.20
N TYR A 167 -15.62 -4.88 -4.08
CA TYR A 167 -16.25 -4.15 -5.18
C TYR A 167 -15.30 -3.14 -5.80
N TRP A 168 -14.61 -2.35 -4.97
CA TRP A 168 -13.63 -1.36 -5.43
C TRP A 168 -12.49 -1.99 -6.20
N VAL A 169 -11.89 -3.05 -5.65
CA VAL A 169 -10.72 -3.71 -6.25
C VAL A 169 -11.06 -4.42 -7.56
N ASN A 170 -12.24 -5.04 -7.65
CA ASN A 170 -12.68 -5.80 -8.82
C ASN A 170 -13.17 -4.91 -9.97
N ARG A 171 -13.30 -3.59 -9.76
CA ARG A 171 -13.79 -2.65 -10.78
C ARG A 171 -12.76 -1.56 -11.08
N PRO A 172 -11.67 -1.92 -11.76
CA PRO A 172 -10.68 -0.93 -12.18
C PRO A 172 -11.29 0.03 -13.20
N MET A 173 -10.74 1.24 -13.24
CA MET A 173 -11.08 2.20 -14.28
C MET A 173 -10.72 1.64 -15.65
N PRO A 174 -11.44 2.02 -16.72
CA PRO A 174 -11.14 1.57 -18.06
C PRO A 174 -9.68 1.82 -18.44
N GLN A 175 -9.13 0.94 -19.26
CA GLN A 175 -7.75 1.06 -19.71
C GLN A 175 -7.48 2.43 -20.34
N GLY A 176 -6.39 3.06 -19.97
CA GLY A 176 -6.02 4.38 -20.45
C GLY A 176 -6.68 5.54 -19.70
N GLN A 177 -7.56 5.26 -18.75
CA GLN A 177 -8.15 6.26 -17.88
C GLN A 177 -7.47 6.26 -16.49
N ASP A 178 -7.48 7.41 -15.84
CA ASP A 178 -6.89 7.55 -14.51
C ASP A 178 -7.91 7.28 -13.38
N GLU A 179 -7.45 7.44 -12.15
CA GLU A 179 -8.22 7.24 -10.93
C GLU A 179 -9.38 8.23 -10.73
N PHE A 180 -9.40 9.30 -11.50
CA PHE A 180 -10.44 10.35 -11.47
C PHE A 180 -11.49 10.19 -12.57
N SER A 181 -11.42 9.09 -13.33
CA SER A 181 -12.32 8.82 -14.44
C SER A 181 -13.79 8.90 -14.06
N ASP A 182 -14.58 9.50 -14.95
CA ASP A 182 -16.05 9.53 -14.88
C ASP A 182 -16.70 8.15 -14.89
N ALA A 183 -15.98 7.09 -15.32
CA ALA A 183 -16.46 5.73 -15.25
C ALA A 183 -16.82 5.31 -13.81
N ALA A 184 -16.21 5.94 -12.81
CA ALA A 184 -16.51 5.74 -11.40
C ALA A 184 -17.97 6.05 -11.02
N LYS A 185 -18.69 6.85 -11.82
CA LYS A 185 -20.12 7.14 -11.60
C LYS A 185 -20.95 5.85 -11.54
N SER A 186 -20.61 4.85 -12.35
CA SER A 186 -21.30 3.55 -12.37
C SER A 186 -21.15 2.76 -11.06
N MET A 187 -20.28 3.17 -10.17
CA MET A 187 -20.04 2.54 -8.86
C MET A 187 -20.96 3.10 -7.76
N PHE A 188 -21.84 4.02 -8.09
CA PHE A 188 -22.77 4.67 -7.17
C PHE A 188 -24.22 4.55 -7.66
N ALA A 189 -25.15 4.44 -6.74
CA ALA A 189 -26.56 4.42 -7.06
C ALA A 189 -26.96 5.72 -7.79
N GLY A 190 -27.66 5.57 -8.90
CA GLY A 190 -28.07 6.69 -9.75
C GLY A 190 -26.92 7.40 -10.47
N GLY A 191 -25.69 6.87 -10.42
CA GLY A 191 -24.53 7.50 -11.03
C GLY A 191 -24.04 8.76 -10.29
N ASP A 192 -24.55 9.01 -9.08
CA ASP A 192 -24.23 10.20 -8.29
C ASP A 192 -23.05 9.93 -7.35
N THR A 193 -21.90 10.48 -7.70
CA THR A 193 -20.67 10.35 -6.89
C THR A 193 -20.70 11.20 -5.63
N VAL A 194 -21.67 12.08 -5.42
CA VAL A 194 -21.79 12.95 -4.24
C VAL A 194 -22.83 12.44 -3.27
N ALA A 195 -24.04 12.11 -3.73
CA ALA A 195 -25.16 11.70 -2.89
C ALA A 195 -25.53 10.22 -3.05
N GLY A 196 -25.14 9.57 -4.15
CA GLY A 196 -25.47 8.18 -4.42
C GLY A 196 -24.85 7.22 -3.38
N ALA A 197 -25.60 6.19 -3.00
CA ALA A 197 -25.07 5.13 -2.15
C ALA A 197 -23.95 4.37 -2.85
N CYS A 198 -22.94 3.93 -2.10
CA CYS A 198 -21.89 3.04 -2.60
C CYS A 198 -22.51 1.70 -3.02
N LEU A 199 -22.30 1.30 -4.27
CA LEU A 199 -22.66 -0.05 -4.69
C LEU A 199 -21.65 -1.05 -4.12
N SER A 200 -22.07 -2.28 -3.89
CA SER A 200 -21.25 -3.39 -3.45
C SER A 200 -21.70 -4.70 -4.09
N ASP A 201 -20.84 -5.73 -4.05
CA ASP A 201 -21.16 -7.08 -4.51
C ASP A 201 -22.13 -7.80 -3.56
#